data_889d3153c32ea40ecb6c80e0c96fae49
#
_entry.id   889d3153c32ea40ecb6c80e0c96fae49
#
_cell.length_a   1.000
_cell.length_b   1.000
_cell.length_c   1.000
_cell.angle_alpha   90.00
_cell.angle_beta   90.00
_cell.angle_gamma   90.00
#
_symmetry.space_group_name_H-M   'P 1'
#
loop_
_entity.id
_entity.type
_entity.pdbx_description
1 polymer ?
#
loop_
_entity_poly.entity_id
_entity_poly.type
_entity_poly.pdbx_seq_one_letter_code
_entity_poly.pdbx_strand_id
1 'polypeptide(L)'
;MSRLNAGDPAPSFELQADDGETVASANLAGSRYVLYFYPKDDTPGCTAQACGLRDSWSRVAETGVEVFGVSPDSVKSHAKFRGKHALPYRLLADDGHRLADAYGVWIAKKFAGREYFGNERTTFVIGTKGRVEAVLPQVKPAAHVEQLLEALSA
;
A
#
# COMPACT_ATOMS: atom_id res chain seq x y z
N MET A 1 10.36 15.42 -2.51
CA MET A 1 9.24 15.73 -1.60
C MET A 1 9.29 14.85 -0.38
N SER A 2 8.93 15.42 0.75
CA SER A 2 8.87 14.66 1.99
C SER A 2 7.64 13.75 2.00
N ARG A 3 7.77 12.63 2.70
CA ARG A 3 6.65 11.74 3.00
C ARG A 3 5.55 12.49 3.74
N LEU A 4 4.29 12.17 3.45
CA LEU A 4 3.16 12.74 4.18
C LEU A 4 3.18 12.31 5.64
N ASN A 5 2.61 13.14 6.48
CA ASN A 5 2.50 12.91 7.93
C ASN A 5 1.05 12.73 8.34
N ALA A 6 0.85 12.17 9.53
CA ALA A 6 -0.48 12.11 10.14
C ALA A 6 -1.08 13.53 10.21
N GLY A 7 -2.33 13.66 9.85
CA GLY A 7 -3.04 14.95 9.78
C GLY A 7 -3.07 15.57 8.40
N ASP A 8 -2.18 15.15 7.49
CA ASP A 8 -2.19 15.69 6.13
C ASP A 8 -3.39 15.19 5.34
N PRO A 9 -3.91 16.00 4.41
CA PRO A 9 -4.95 15.51 3.50
C PRO A 9 -4.39 14.37 2.65
N ALA A 10 -5.16 13.31 2.48
CA ALA A 10 -4.78 12.20 1.61
C ALA A 10 -4.97 12.65 0.15
N PRO A 11 -3.94 12.50 -0.71
CA PRO A 11 -4.09 12.83 -2.12
C PRO A 11 -5.19 12.02 -2.78
N SER A 12 -5.96 12.66 -3.64
CA SER A 12 -6.97 11.96 -4.43
C SER A 12 -6.29 11.11 -5.50
N PHE A 13 -6.91 10.01 -5.84
CA PHE A 13 -6.39 9.13 -6.86
C PHE A 13 -7.50 8.38 -7.60
N GLU A 14 -7.13 7.86 -8.76
CA GLU A 14 -7.96 7.00 -9.56
C GLU A 14 -7.02 6.03 -10.27
N LEU A 15 -6.99 4.79 -9.82
CA LEU A 15 -6.07 3.77 -10.30
C LEU A 15 -6.81 2.47 -10.60
N GLN A 16 -6.29 1.72 -11.58
CA GLN A 16 -6.82 0.39 -11.85
C GLN A 16 -6.28 -0.62 -10.83
N ALA A 17 -7.17 -1.48 -10.38
CA ALA A 17 -6.82 -2.61 -9.54
C ALA A 17 -6.49 -3.84 -10.40
N ASP A 18 -5.97 -4.87 -9.75
CA ASP A 18 -5.59 -6.13 -10.40
C ASP A 18 -6.75 -6.83 -11.10
N ASP A 19 -7.99 -6.57 -10.69
CA ASP A 19 -9.19 -7.11 -11.32
C ASP A 19 -9.67 -6.29 -12.52
N GLY A 20 -8.95 -5.25 -12.90
CA GLY A 20 -9.30 -4.34 -13.99
C GLY A 20 -10.28 -3.25 -13.63
N GLU A 21 -10.85 -3.29 -12.42
CA GLU A 21 -11.75 -2.26 -11.94
C GLU A 21 -10.99 -0.99 -11.57
N THR A 22 -11.61 0.15 -11.75
CA THR A 22 -11.03 1.42 -11.32
C THR A 22 -11.39 1.66 -9.85
N VAL A 23 -10.38 1.98 -9.04
CA VAL A 23 -10.56 2.38 -7.66
C VAL A 23 -10.29 3.87 -7.58
N ALA A 24 -11.28 4.64 -7.15
CA ALA A 24 -11.17 6.08 -6.99
C ALA A 24 -11.32 6.45 -5.51
N SER A 25 -10.43 7.32 -5.02
CA SER A 25 -10.49 7.76 -3.63
C SER A 25 -11.81 8.44 -3.29
N ALA A 26 -12.46 9.09 -4.26
CA ALA A 26 -13.76 9.70 -4.06
C ALA A 26 -14.82 8.68 -3.61
N ASN A 27 -14.70 7.43 -4.07
CA ASN A 27 -15.63 6.36 -3.70
C ASN A 27 -15.30 5.72 -2.35
N LEU A 28 -14.16 6.07 -1.77
CA LEU A 28 -13.73 5.61 -0.45
C LEU A 28 -14.03 6.64 0.64
N ALA A 29 -14.57 7.79 0.26
CA ALA A 29 -14.91 8.85 1.22
C ALA A 29 -15.91 8.31 2.25
N GLY A 30 -15.67 8.62 3.52
CA GLY A 30 -16.48 8.10 4.62
C GLY A 30 -16.08 6.72 5.11
N SER A 31 -15.13 6.07 4.45
CA SER A 31 -14.59 4.77 4.84
C SER A 31 -13.11 4.90 5.18
N ARG A 32 -12.68 4.10 6.13
CA ARG A 32 -11.28 4.01 6.52
C ARG A 32 -10.59 3.00 5.62
N TYR A 33 -9.43 3.34 5.08
CA TYR A 33 -8.70 2.43 4.21
C TYR A 33 -7.19 2.54 4.40
N VAL A 34 -6.48 1.53 3.93
CA VAL A 34 -5.04 1.40 4.08
C VAL A 34 -4.41 1.33 2.69
N LEU A 35 -3.37 2.11 2.48
CA LEU A 35 -2.50 2.00 1.30
C LEU A 35 -1.12 1.58 1.78
N TYR A 36 -0.67 0.39 1.38
CA TYR A 36 0.72 0.04 1.65
C TYR A 36 1.51 0.05 0.36
N PHE A 37 2.52 0.91 0.32
CA PHE A 37 3.42 1.05 -0.82
C PHE A 37 4.55 0.04 -0.68
N TYR A 38 4.83 -0.69 -1.76
CA TYR A 38 5.90 -1.66 -1.79
C TYR A 38 6.64 -1.57 -3.12
N PRO A 39 7.90 -2.03 -3.18
CA PRO A 39 8.74 -1.83 -4.36
C PRO A 39 8.30 -2.56 -5.62
N LYS A 40 8.02 -3.86 -5.52
CA LYS A 40 7.79 -4.67 -6.73
C LYS A 40 7.13 -6.01 -6.42
N ASP A 41 6.17 -6.40 -7.27
CA ASP A 41 5.52 -7.70 -7.18
C ASP A 41 6.53 -8.86 -7.23
N ASP A 42 6.20 -9.90 -6.51
CA ASP A 42 6.88 -11.20 -6.54
C ASP A 42 8.38 -11.14 -6.19
N THR A 43 8.79 -10.16 -5.41
CA THR A 43 10.10 -10.10 -4.79
C THR A 43 10.02 -10.68 -3.37
N PRO A 44 11.11 -11.21 -2.79
CA PRO A 44 11.04 -11.91 -1.51
C PRO A 44 10.42 -11.09 -0.37
N GLY A 45 10.85 -9.85 -0.19
CA GLY A 45 10.32 -8.98 0.87
C GLY A 45 8.87 -8.59 0.65
N CYS A 46 8.49 -8.28 -0.58
CA CYS A 46 7.12 -7.90 -0.91
C CYS A 46 6.18 -9.10 -0.80
N THR A 47 6.65 -10.28 -1.19
CA THR A 47 5.88 -11.51 -1.04
C THR A 47 5.67 -11.85 0.44
N ALA A 48 6.70 -11.73 1.26
CA ALA A 48 6.58 -11.95 2.71
C ALA A 48 5.58 -11.00 3.34
N GLN A 49 5.61 -9.72 2.97
CA GLN A 49 4.68 -8.71 3.47
C GLN A 49 3.25 -9.03 3.07
N ALA A 50 3.04 -9.32 1.78
CA ALA A 50 1.70 -9.61 1.26
C ALA A 50 1.10 -10.86 1.88
N CYS A 51 1.89 -11.93 2.00
CA CYS A 51 1.44 -13.19 2.58
C CYS A 51 1.22 -13.06 4.09
N GLY A 52 1.98 -12.23 4.77
CA GLY A 52 1.75 -11.93 6.19
C GLY A 52 0.39 -11.32 6.42
N LEU A 53 -0.02 -10.36 5.60
CA LEU A 53 -1.36 -9.77 5.66
C LEU A 53 -2.44 -10.81 5.32
N ARG A 54 -2.19 -11.65 4.31
CA ARG A 54 -3.11 -12.72 3.94
C ARG A 54 -3.34 -13.66 5.13
N ASP A 55 -2.27 -14.09 5.77
CA ASP A 55 -2.34 -15.07 6.85
C ASP A 55 -3.03 -14.51 8.11
N SER A 56 -3.04 -13.20 8.27
CA SER A 56 -3.70 -12.52 9.39
C SER A 56 -4.94 -11.75 8.95
N TRP A 57 -5.49 -12.08 7.79
CA TRP A 57 -6.55 -11.28 7.18
C TRP A 57 -7.79 -11.14 8.05
N SER A 58 -8.20 -12.20 8.75
CA SER A 58 -9.39 -12.12 9.62
C SER A 58 -9.24 -11.03 10.69
N ARG A 59 -8.05 -10.88 11.25
CA ARG A 59 -7.76 -9.85 12.25
C ARG A 59 -7.83 -8.45 11.65
N VAL A 60 -7.29 -8.28 10.44
CA VAL A 60 -7.31 -7.00 9.73
C VAL A 60 -8.74 -6.65 9.29
N ALA A 61 -9.44 -7.61 8.70
CA ALA A 61 -10.80 -7.40 8.22
C ALA A 61 -11.79 -7.05 9.33
N GLU A 62 -11.59 -7.55 10.54
CA GLU A 62 -12.43 -7.24 11.70
C GLU A 62 -12.43 -5.73 12.02
N THR A 63 -11.39 -5.01 11.64
CA THR A 63 -11.32 -3.56 11.87
C THR A 63 -12.19 -2.76 10.91
N GLY A 64 -12.76 -3.42 9.89
CA GLY A 64 -13.62 -2.77 8.90
C GLY A 64 -12.90 -1.98 7.82
N VAL A 65 -11.57 -2.04 7.79
CA VAL A 65 -10.80 -1.30 6.77
C VAL A 65 -10.70 -2.08 5.47
N GLU A 66 -10.61 -1.35 4.38
CA GLU A 66 -10.19 -1.91 3.10
C GLU A 66 -8.69 -1.69 2.93
N VAL A 67 -7.98 -2.68 2.42
CA VAL A 67 -6.53 -2.62 2.26
C VAL A 67 -6.19 -2.71 0.78
N PHE A 68 -5.26 -1.87 0.34
CA PHE A 68 -4.73 -1.90 -1.03
C PHE A 68 -3.20 -1.92 -0.97
N GLY A 69 -2.60 -2.84 -1.70
CA GLY A 69 -1.17 -2.77 -1.98
C GLY A 69 -0.96 -1.88 -3.20
N VAL A 70 0.10 -1.10 -3.21
CA VAL A 70 0.38 -0.13 -4.27
C VAL A 70 1.82 -0.26 -4.73
N SER A 71 2.01 -0.48 -6.02
CA SER A 71 3.33 -0.46 -6.64
C SER A 71 3.19 -0.01 -8.10
N PRO A 72 4.31 0.34 -8.78
CA PRO A 72 4.25 0.75 -10.18
C PRO A 72 4.07 -0.40 -11.16
N ASP A 73 3.92 -1.63 -10.68
CA ASP A 73 3.68 -2.79 -11.53
C ASP A 73 2.34 -2.69 -12.26
N SER A 74 2.24 -3.38 -13.40
CA SER A 74 1.04 -3.36 -14.22
C SER A 74 -0.12 -4.13 -13.59
N VAL A 75 -1.34 -3.87 -14.10
CA VAL A 75 -2.53 -4.64 -13.73
C VAL A 75 -2.29 -6.14 -13.94
N LYS A 76 -1.66 -6.50 -15.06
CA LYS A 76 -1.37 -7.91 -15.38
C LYS A 76 -0.42 -8.54 -14.36
N SER A 77 0.64 -7.81 -13.98
CA SER A 77 1.58 -8.26 -12.95
C SER A 77 0.87 -8.45 -11.61
N HIS A 78 0.06 -7.47 -11.22
CA HIS A 78 -0.71 -7.53 -9.98
C HIS A 78 -1.69 -8.70 -9.96
N ALA A 79 -2.39 -8.95 -11.08
CA ALA A 79 -3.31 -10.08 -11.17
C ALA A 79 -2.59 -11.41 -10.96
N LYS A 80 -1.43 -11.54 -11.57
CA LYS A 80 -0.60 -12.74 -11.41
C LYS A 80 -0.11 -12.91 -9.98
N PHE A 81 0.38 -11.84 -9.37
CA PHE A 81 0.88 -11.86 -8.00
C PHE A 81 -0.23 -12.19 -7.01
N ARG A 82 -1.38 -11.53 -7.12
CA ARG A 82 -2.54 -11.78 -6.27
C ARG A 82 -3.03 -13.23 -6.41
N GLY A 83 -3.14 -13.73 -7.63
CA GLY A 83 -3.58 -15.10 -7.89
C GLY A 83 -2.62 -16.14 -7.36
N LYS A 84 -1.32 -15.92 -7.56
CA LYS A 84 -0.27 -16.83 -7.12
C LYS A 84 -0.29 -17.05 -5.61
N HIS A 85 -0.55 -16.01 -4.86
CA HIS A 85 -0.51 -16.04 -3.39
C HIS A 85 -1.88 -15.96 -2.74
N ALA A 86 -2.96 -16.00 -3.51
CA ALA A 86 -4.34 -15.93 -3.02
C ALA A 86 -4.55 -14.76 -2.05
N LEU A 87 -4.12 -13.57 -2.45
CA LEU A 87 -4.25 -12.38 -1.61
C LEU A 87 -5.72 -11.95 -1.53
N PRO A 88 -6.27 -11.71 -0.32
CA PRO A 88 -7.68 -11.38 -0.13
C PRO A 88 -8.03 -9.92 -0.37
N TYR A 89 -7.08 -9.11 -0.81
CA TYR A 89 -7.26 -7.67 -1.04
C TYR A 89 -6.71 -7.32 -2.42
N ARG A 90 -7.11 -6.15 -2.91
CA ARG A 90 -6.74 -5.70 -4.25
C ARG A 90 -5.38 -5.00 -4.25
N LEU A 91 -4.71 -5.06 -5.41
CA LEU A 91 -3.46 -4.35 -5.65
C LEU A 91 -3.73 -3.26 -6.68
N LEU A 92 -3.21 -2.07 -6.44
CA LEU A 92 -3.40 -0.92 -7.33
C LEU A 92 -2.17 -0.71 -8.21
N ALA A 93 -2.40 -0.54 -9.49
CA ALA A 93 -1.35 -0.29 -10.47
C ALA A 93 -1.06 1.20 -10.55
N ASP A 94 0.01 1.63 -9.88
CA ASP A 94 0.43 3.03 -9.87
C ASP A 94 1.39 3.30 -11.03
N ASP A 95 0.87 3.19 -12.25
CA ASP A 95 1.64 3.42 -13.46
C ASP A 95 2.21 4.84 -13.47
N GLY A 96 3.52 4.95 -13.70
CA GLY A 96 4.21 6.23 -13.64
C GLY A 96 4.45 6.76 -12.24
N HIS A 97 4.22 5.95 -11.20
CA HIS A 97 4.45 6.26 -9.78
C HIS A 97 3.85 7.57 -9.29
N ARG A 98 2.72 7.98 -9.87
CA ARG A 98 2.08 9.26 -9.53
C ARG A 98 1.60 9.31 -8.10
N LEU A 99 0.97 8.22 -7.62
CA LEU A 99 0.49 8.19 -6.24
C LEU A 99 1.65 8.12 -5.26
N ALA A 100 2.68 7.36 -5.59
CA ALA A 100 3.89 7.30 -4.78
C ALA A 100 4.55 8.68 -4.64
N ASP A 101 4.59 9.45 -5.72
CA ASP A 101 5.10 10.83 -5.69
C ASP A 101 4.24 11.71 -4.78
N ALA A 102 2.92 11.61 -4.89
CA ALA A 102 2.01 12.41 -4.10
C ALA A 102 2.13 12.11 -2.59
N TYR A 103 2.39 10.86 -2.25
CA TYR A 103 2.61 10.44 -0.86
C TYR A 103 4.05 10.64 -0.37
N GLY A 104 4.96 10.99 -1.28
CA GLY A 104 6.35 11.24 -0.91
C GLY A 104 7.17 9.98 -0.63
N VAL A 105 6.80 8.86 -1.23
CA VAL A 105 7.48 7.57 -1.00
C VAL A 105 8.28 7.07 -2.20
N TRP A 106 8.27 7.80 -3.32
CA TRP A 106 9.11 7.47 -4.47
C TRP A 106 10.48 8.10 -4.26
N ILE A 107 11.45 7.27 -3.90
CA ILE A 107 12.74 7.75 -3.41
C ILE A 107 13.91 7.12 -4.17
N ALA A 108 15.06 7.79 -4.09
CA ALA A 108 16.32 7.24 -4.56
C ALA A 108 16.75 6.11 -3.63
N LYS A 109 17.13 4.99 -4.23
CA LYS A 109 17.60 3.80 -3.51
C LYS A 109 18.95 3.39 -4.06
N LYS A 110 19.70 2.62 -3.27
CA LYS A 110 21.01 2.12 -3.66
C LYS A 110 21.09 0.63 -3.36
N PHE A 111 21.48 -0.14 -4.37
CA PHE A 111 21.67 -1.58 -4.21
C PHE A 111 22.84 -2.02 -5.08
N ALA A 112 23.81 -2.72 -4.46
CA ALA A 112 25.00 -3.23 -5.15
C ALA A 112 25.76 -2.15 -5.93
N GLY A 113 25.85 -0.93 -5.38
CA GLY A 113 26.55 0.18 -6.01
C GLY A 113 25.76 0.91 -7.09
N ARG A 114 24.55 0.49 -7.39
CA ARG A 114 23.69 1.13 -8.39
C ARG A 114 22.61 1.97 -7.71
N GLU A 115 22.41 3.16 -8.24
CA GLU A 115 21.31 4.02 -7.81
C GLU A 115 20.10 3.79 -8.71
N TYR A 116 18.91 3.76 -8.09
CA TYR A 116 17.62 3.64 -8.80
C TYR A 116 16.54 4.28 -7.96
N PHE A 117 15.38 4.51 -8.55
CA PHE A 117 14.21 5.02 -7.84
C PHE A 117 13.21 3.91 -7.61
N GLY A 118 12.52 3.98 -6.50
CA GLY A 118 11.49 3.00 -6.17
C GLY A 118 10.72 3.40 -4.93
N ASN A 119 9.66 2.65 -4.63
CA ASN A 119 8.87 2.90 -3.44
C ASN A 119 9.64 2.57 -2.17
N GLU A 120 9.66 3.52 -1.23
CA GLU A 120 9.96 3.20 0.16
C GLU A 120 8.78 2.35 0.67
N ARG A 121 9.07 1.31 1.42
CA ARG A 121 8.05 0.43 1.99
C ARG A 121 7.36 1.16 3.14
N THR A 122 6.28 1.84 2.82
CA THR A 122 5.56 2.72 3.76
C THR A 122 4.07 2.45 3.67
N THR A 123 3.41 2.40 4.82
CA THR A 123 1.97 2.16 4.90
C THR A 123 1.28 3.37 5.50
N PHE A 124 0.16 3.75 4.90
CA PHE A 124 -0.66 4.86 5.35
C PHE A 124 -2.05 4.35 5.72
N VAL A 125 -2.56 4.79 6.86
CA VAL A 125 -3.97 4.59 7.23
C VAL A 125 -4.69 5.90 6.98
N ILE A 126 -5.72 5.85 6.14
CA ILE A 126 -6.53 7.04 5.79
C ILE A 126 -7.88 6.93 6.51
N GLY A 127 -8.24 8.00 7.21
CA GLY A 127 -9.47 8.04 7.99
C GLY A 127 -10.68 8.42 7.16
N THR A 128 -11.85 8.36 7.81
CA THR A 128 -13.15 8.62 7.18
C THR A 128 -13.29 10.03 6.65
N LYS A 129 -12.48 10.97 7.12
CA LYS A 129 -12.49 12.37 6.68
C LYS A 129 -11.47 12.67 5.58
N GLY A 130 -10.84 11.63 5.01
CA GLY A 130 -9.87 11.78 3.93
C GLY A 130 -8.52 12.34 4.37
N ARG A 131 -8.16 12.16 5.63
CA ARG A 131 -6.86 12.56 6.16
C ARG A 131 -6.05 11.36 6.59
N VAL A 132 -4.72 11.50 6.49
CA VAL A 132 -3.81 10.46 6.99
C VAL A 132 -3.94 10.38 8.50
N GLU A 133 -4.30 9.22 9.01
CA GLU A 133 -4.39 8.96 10.45
C GLU A 133 -3.09 8.43 11.03
N ALA A 134 -2.41 7.60 10.28
CA ALA A 134 -1.17 6.99 10.74
C ALA A 134 -0.24 6.71 9.57
N VAL A 135 1.06 6.78 9.84
CA VAL A 135 2.11 6.48 8.88
C VAL A 135 3.04 5.45 9.50
N LEU A 136 3.27 4.36 8.77
CA LEU A 136 4.22 3.32 9.15
C LEU A 136 5.38 3.38 8.16
N PRO A 137 6.45 4.14 8.46
CA PRO A 137 7.55 4.32 7.53
C PRO A 137 8.53 3.15 7.59
N GLN A 138 9.17 2.88 6.46
CA GLN A 138 10.25 1.89 6.39
C GLN A 138 9.88 0.56 7.04
N VAL A 139 8.72 0.04 6.66
CA VAL A 139 8.14 -1.16 7.25
C VAL A 139 9.02 -2.38 6.93
N LYS A 140 9.30 -3.17 7.97
CA LYS A 140 9.92 -4.48 7.78
C LYS A 140 8.80 -5.49 7.51
N PRO A 141 8.92 -6.31 6.46
CA PRO A 141 7.85 -7.26 6.11
C PRO A 141 7.35 -8.12 7.27
N ALA A 142 8.24 -8.60 8.12
CA ALA A 142 7.88 -9.45 9.25
C ALA A 142 7.13 -8.72 10.37
N ALA A 143 7.26 -7.40 10.44
CA ALA A 143 6.63 -6.59 11.50
C ALA A 143 5.36 -5.88 11.05
N HIS A 144 5.01 -5.94 9.75
CA HIS A 144 3.95 -5.11 9.18
C HIS A 144 2.57 -5.37 9.78
N VAL A 145 2.20 -6.64 9.93
CA VAL A 145 0.87 -7.00 10.46
C VAL A 145 0.65 -6.41 11.84
N GLU A 146 1.58 -6.62 12.75
CA GLU A 146 1.41 -6.14 14.12
C GLU A 146 1.43 -4.61 14.20
N GLN A 147 2.30 -3.96 13.42
CA GLN A 147 2.32 -2.51 13.35
C GLN A 147 1.02 -1.95 12.78
N LEU A 148 0.47 -2.59 11.74
CA LEU A 148 -0.78 -2.15 11.14
C LEU A 148 -1.94 -2.33 12.11
N LEU A 149 -2.04 -3.47 12.77
CA LEU A 149 -3.11 -3.73 13.73
C LEU A 149 -3.06 -2.75 14.90
N GLU A 150 -1.87 -2.42 15.38
CA GLU A 150 -1.70 -1.42 16.43
C GLU A 150 -2.19 -0.05 15.95
N ALA A 151 -1.82 0.36 14.75
CA ALA A 151 -2.26 1.63 14.17
C ALA A 151 -3.78 1.68 14.00
N LEU A 152 -4.40 0.56 13.60
CA LEU A 152 -5.84 0.49 13.37
C LEU A 152 -6.64 0.49 14.68
N SER A 153 -6.04 0.10 15.79
CA SER A 153 -6.70 0.07 17.09
C SER A 153 -6.63 1.39 17.86
N ALA A 154 -5.85 2.32 17.36
CA ALA A 154 -5.68 3.62 18.01
C ALA A 154 -6.86 4.56 17.77
#